data_b717301236e785e3ff49af80338461ec
#
_entry.id   b717301236e785e3ff49af80338461ec
#
_cell.length_a   1.000
_cell.length_b   1.000
_cell.length_c   1.000
_cell.angle_alpha   90.00
_cell.angle_beta   90.00
_cell.angle_gamma   90.00
#
_symmetry.space_group_name_H-M   'P 1'
#
loop_
_entity.id
_entity.type
_entity.pdbx_description
1 polymer ?
#
loop_
_entity_poly.entity_id
_entity_poly.type
_entity_poly.pdbx_seq_one_letter_code
_entity_poly.pdbx_strand_id
1 'polypeptide(L)'
;MNELAAVVNQYEAQGDSQVREPWIMLNEPSVDIGTLEQVIYISFKLNNLHHINSAFKDYNQQLSRGAHVVGFFETLEQRRKRLCHGKRKFIRIVLVYSDFLWRRVMPKLPILRSLNERFNLVRNRAVSICEIWGRLKFCGFEVIESMEDSKYYYFKAKKVGLPHEGNPKYGILIRLPRVGKDGKTFHIYKLRTMHSYAQYLHDDMLNNNGLNKKGKIEQDFRIPDWGRVLRRWWVDELPQFINLIKGDIRVVGVRALSFAMYNTYPENLKKERIRMKPGLIPPYYKDLPKSIEEVYDSEWRYLNRHKEHPWRTDVEYFFKAFYNIVFKGARSS
;
A
#
# COMPACT_ATOMS: atom_id res chain seq x y z
N MET A 1 -4.34 -30.01 -12.63
CA MET A 1 -4.05 -29.86 -14.07
C MET A 1 -5.29 -29.49 -14.87
N ASN A 2 -6.43 -30.12 -14.68
CA ASN A 2 -7.65 -29.87 -15.50
C ASN A 2 -8.26 -28.47 -15.34
N GLU A 3 -8.16 -27.83 -14.17
CA GLU A 3 -8.77 -26.49 -13.95
C GLU A 3 -7.98 -25.37 -14.64
N LEU A 4 -6.64 -25.45 -14.66
CA LEU A 4 -5.81 -24.46 -15.35
C LEU A 4 -5.96 -24.59 -16.87
N ALA A 5 -6.05 -25.83 -17.36
CA ALA A 5 -6.32 -26.10 -18.77
C ALA A 5 -7.71 -25.59 -19.20
N ALA A 6 -8.72 -25.69 -18.33
CA ALA A 6 -10.06 -25.13 -18.60
C ALA A 6 -10.02 -23.59 -18.65
N VAL A 7 -9.28 -22.94 -17.75
CA VAL A 7 -9.10 -21.48 -17.74
C VAL A 7 -8.29 -21.02 -18.95
N VAL A 8 -7.20 -21.73 -19.27
CA VAL A 8 -6.41 -21.47 -20.46
C VAL A 8 -7.26 -21.61 -21.72
N ASN A 9 -8.04 -22.69 -21.85
CA ASN A 9 -8.94 -22.91 -22.97
C ASN A 9 -10.07 -21.87 -23.06
N GLN A 10 -10.55 -21.37 -21.92
CA GLN A 10 -11.54 -20.30 -21.86
C GLN A 10 -10.96 -18.95 -22.30
N TYR A 11 -9.73 -18.63 -21.92
CA TYR A 11 -9.00 -17.44 -22.41
C TYR A 11 -8.70 -17.55 -23.92
N GLU A 12 -8.35 -18.72 -24.42
CA GLU A 12 -8.15 -18.97 -25.84
C GLU A 12 -9.43 -18.86 -26.68
N ALA A 13 -10.57 -19.30 -26.12
CA ALA A 13 -11.87 -19.25 -26.78
C ALA A 13 -12.45 -17.82 -26.86
N GLN A 14 -12.01 -16.91 -25.98
CA GLN A 14 -12.52 -15.54 -25.93
C GLN A 14 -11.71 -14.49 -26.69
N GLY A 15 -10.49 -14.77 -27.12
CA GLY A 15 -9.67 -13.76 -27.76
C GLY A 15 -8.59 -14.28 -28.67
N ASP A 16 -8.62 -13.87 -29.90
CA ASP A 16 -7.60 -13.91 -30.94
C ASP A 16 -7.22 -15.29 -31.49
N SER A 17 -7.92 -15.65 -32.55
CA SER A 17 -7.67 -16.78 -33.46
C SER A 17 -6.36 -16.69 -34.26
N GLN A 18 -5.38 -15.86 -33.88
CA GLN A 18 -4.13 -15.69 -34.61
C GLN A 18 -2.84 -16.05 -33.87
N VAL A 19 -2.89 -16.50 -32.63
CA VAL A 19 -1.67 -16.87 -31.88
C VAL A 19 -1.50 -18.39 -31.85
N ARG A 20 -0.88 -18.93 -32.90
CA ARG A 20 -0.25 -20.27 -32.85
C ARG A 20 1.12 -20.11 -32.21
N GLU A 21 1.27 -20.58 -30.93
CA GLU A 21 2.62 -20.57 -30.39
C GLU A 21 2.95 -21.39 -29.17
N PRO A 22 4.22 -21.75 -28.94
CA PRO A 22 4.61 -22.67 -27.90
C PRO A 22 4.42 -22.08 -26.52
N TRP A 23 3.64 -22.77 -25.73
CA TRP A 23 3.42 -22.45 -24.34
C TRP A 23 4.46 -23.12 -23.48
N ILE A 24 4.96 -22.43 -22.48
CA ILE A 24 5.75 -23.08 -21.44
C ILE A 24 4.94 -23.11 -20.16
N MET A 25 4.66 -24.33 -19.72
CA MET A 25 4.04 -24.58 -18.44
C MET A 25 5.16 -24.72 -17.40
N LEU A 26 5.31 -23.72 -16.53
CA LEU A 26 6.29 -23.79 -15.46
C LEU A 26 5.70 -24.52 -14.26
N ASN A 27 6.29 -25.63 -13.92
CA ASN A 27 6.01 -26.39 -12.70
C ASN A 27 6.87 -25.93 -11.53
N GLU A 28 7.96 -25.21 -11.80
CA GLU A 28 8.92 -24.68 -10.84
C GLU A 28 9.25 -23.20 -11.12
N PRO A 29 9.64 -22.41 -10.10
CA PRO A 29 9.83 -20.97 -10.24
C PRO A 29 11.10 -20.54 -10.99
N SER A 30 12.03 -21.45 -11.26
CA SER A 30 13.33 -21.18 -11.88
C SER A 30 13.65 -22.16 -13.01
N VAL A 31 12.97 -22.01 -14.13
CA VAL A 31 13.30 -22.75 -15.35
C VAL A 31 13.95 -21.78 -16.33
N ASP A 32 15.10 -22.13 -16.86
CA ASP A 32 15.71 -21.40 -17.99
C ASP A 32 14.95 -21.77 -19.25
N ILE A 33 14.21 -20.82 -19.82
CA ILE A 33 13.29 -21.03 -20.94
C ILE A 33 13.86 -20.55 -22.27
N GLY A 34 15.09 -20.02 -22.29
CA GLY A 34 15.62 -19.34 -23.47
C GLY A 34 14.84 -18.03 -23.77
N THR A 35 15.14 -17.37 -24.88
CA THR A 35 14.39 -16.20 -25.35
C THR A 35 13.11 -16.64 -26.05
N LEU A 36 11.99 -16.56 -25.33
CA LEU A 36 10.68 -16.90 -25.86
C LEU A 36 9.84 -15.66 -26.16
N GLU A 37 9.14 -15.72 -27.27
CA GLU A 37 8.42 -14.56 -27.78
C GLU A 37 7.05 -14.32 -27.14
N GLN A 38 6.42 -15.28 -26.38
CA GLN A 38 4.97 -15.17 -26.27
C GLN A 38 4.31 -15.33 -24.90
N VAL A 39 4.19 -16.50 -24.31
CA VAL A 39 3.40 -16.68 -23.08
C VAL A 39 4.01 -17.67 -22.10
N ILE A 40 4.13 -17.26 -20.84
CA ILE A 40 4.49 -18.13 -19.71
C ILE A 40 3.24 -18.44 -18.89
N TYR A 41 2.93 -19.72 -18.71
CA TYR A 41 1.87 -20.18 -17.81
C TYR A 41 2.47 -20.72 -16.51
N ILE A 42 2.09 -20.08 -15.39
CA ILE A 42 2.51 -20.49 -14.04
C ILE A 42 1.51 -21.52 -13.53
N SER A 43 1.90 -22.80 -13.48
CA SER A 43 1.03 -23.92 -13.07
C SER A 43 0.89 -24.08 -11.57
N PHE A 44 1.63 -23.32 -10.75
CA PHE A 44 1.57 -23.37 -9.30
C PHE A 44 0.99 -22.10 -8.70
N LYS A 45 0.36 -22.23 -7.54
CA LYS A 45 -0.25 -21.11 -6.83
C LYS A 45 0.82 -20.14 -6.31
N LEU A 46 0.74 -18.85 -6.70
CA LEU A 46 1.71 -17.82 -6.30
C LEU A 46 1.82 -17.63 -4.77
N ASN A 47 0.80 -17.98 -4.01
CA ASN A 47 0.84 -17.97 -2.55
C ASN A 47 1.95 -18.85 -1.95
N ASN A 48 2.43 -19.85 -2.69
CA ASN A 48 3.47 -20.77 -2.25
C ASN A 48 4.89 -20.23 -2.52
N LEU A 49 5.02 -19.19 -3.36
CA LEU A 49 6.31 -18.59 -3.65
C LEU A 49 6.79 -17.70 -2.49
N HIS A 50 8.03 -17.91 -2.06
CA HIS A 50 8.71 -17.06 -1.08
C HIS A 50 9.18 -15.75 -1.71
N HIS A 51 9.75 -15.82 -2.90
CA HIS A 51 10.38 -14.70 -3.61
C HIS A 51 9.63 -14.37 -4.91
N ILE A 52 8.34 -13.97 -4.79
CA ILE A 52 7.48 -13.66 -5.95
C ILE A 52 8.15 -12.65 -6.91
N ASN A 53 8.83 -11.63 -6.38
CA ASN A 53 9.50 -10.64 -7.23
C ASN A 53 10.69 -11.21 -7.99
N SER A 54 11.46 -12.13 -7.40
CA SER A 54 12.55 -12.78 -8.12
C SER A 54 12.00 -13.55 -9.30
N ALA A 55 10.98 -14.40 -9.08
CA ALA A 55 10.35 -15.14 -10.16
C ALA A 55 9.82 -14.22 -11.28
N PHE A 56 9.10 -13.14 -10.93
CA PHE A 56 8.62 -12.21 -11.95
C PHE A 56 9.75 -11.45 -12.66
N LYS A 57 10.86 -11.14 -11.99
CA LYS A 57 12.03 -10.52 -12.62
C LYS A 57 12.71 -11.49 -13.58
N ASP A 58 12.85 -12.76 -13.17
CA ASP A 58 13.43 -13.80 -13.99
C ASP A 58 12.57 -14.05 -15.26
N TYR A 59 11.23 -14.09 -15.11
CA TYR A 59 10.32 -14.14 -16.25
C TYR A 59 10.42 -12.90 -17.15
N ASN A 60 10.54 -11.70 -16.54
CA ASN A 60 10.72 -10.48 -17.32
C ASN A 60 12.01 -10.52 -18.15
N GLN A 61 13.11 -11.02 -17.61
CA GLN A 61 14.38 -11.11 -18.35
C GLN A 61 14.29 -12.07 -19.55
N GLN A 62 13.52 -13.15 -19.43
CA GLN A 62 13.40 -14.19 -20.45
C GLN A 62 12.34 -13.88 -21.52
N LEU A 63 11.40 -13.01 -21.25
CA LEU A 63 10.32 -12.65 -22.17
C LEU A 63 10.68 -11.45 -23.05
N SER A 64 10.20 -11.45 -24.28
CA SER A 64 10.23 -10.27 -25.15
C SER A 64 9.21 -9.22 -24.72
N ARG A 65 9.41 -7.95 -25.13
CA ARG A 65 8.43 -6.90 -24.88
C ARG A 65 7.12 -7.20 -25.59
N GLY A 66 6.01 -7.12 -24.87
CA GLY A 66 4.70 -7.48 -25.41
C GLY A 66 4.26 -8.91 -25.06
N ALA A 67 5.17 -9.78 -24.66
CA ALA A 67 4.88 -11.14 -24.21
C ALA A 67 4.08 -11.16 -22.89
N HIS A 68 3.46 -12.30 -22.57
CA HIS A 68 2.51 -12.41 -21.48
C HIS A 68 2.95 -13.41 -20.40
N VAL A 69 2.48 -13.14 -19.18
CA VAL A 69 2.54 -14.08 -18.06
C VAL A 69 1.12 -14.34 -17.58
N VAL A 70 0.74 -15.61 -17.48
CA VAL A 70 -0.55 -16.05 -16.95
C VAL A 70 -0.31 -16.80 -15.64
N GLY A 71 -1.08 -16.51 -14.62
CA GLY A 71 -0.93 -17.15 -13.33
C GLY A 71 -2.16 -17.02 -12.46
N PHE A 72 -2.11 -17.65 -11.27
CA PHE A 72 -3.21 -17.62 -10.34
C PHE A 72 -2.77 -17.61 -8.88
N PHE A 73 -3.65 -17.15 -8.00
CA PHE A 73 -3.45 -17.14 -6.56
C PHE A 73 -4.79 -17.13 -5.80
N GLU A 74 -4.73 -17.51 -4.53
CA GLU A 74 -5.86 -17.39 -3.60
C GLU A 74 -5.80 -15.99 -2.97
N THR A 75 -6.86 -15.20 -3.14
CA THR A 75 -6.97 -13.85 -2.54
C THR A 75 -7.25 -13.94 -1.03
N LEU A 76 -7.05 -12.81 -0.33
CA LEU A 76 -7.43 -12.69 1.08
C LEU A 76 -8.91 -12.96 1.31
N GLU A 77 -9.75 -12.55 0.37
CA GLU A 77 -11.20 -12.71 0.49
C GLU A 77 -11.65 -14.17 0.27
N GLN A 78 -11.16 -14.81 -0.80
CA GLN A 78 -11.41 -16.23 -1.05
C GLN A 78 -10.93 -17.09 0.12
N ARG A 79 -9.73 -16.78 0.63
CA ARG A 79 -9.17 -17.44 1.80
C ARG A 79 -10.06 -17.27 3.03
N ARG A 80 -10.54 -16.05 3.29
CA ARG A 80 -11.48 -15.79 4.38
C ARG A 80 -12.77 -16.57 4.22
N LYS A 81 -13.36 -16.57 3.02
CA LYS A 81 -14.58 -17.36 2.70
C LYS A 81 -14.34 -18.83 3.02
N ARG A 82 -13.23 -19.41 2.55
CA ARG A 82 -12.85 -20.82 2.79
C ARG A 82 -12.68 -21.14 4.28
N LEU A 83 -11.95 -20.29 5.02
CA LEU A 83 -11.73 -20.49 6.47
C LEU A 83 -13.01 -20.36 7.30
N CYS A 84 -13.94 -19.53 6.86
CA CYS A 84 -15.21 -19.26 7.55
C CYS A 84 -16.32 -20.27 7.23
N HIS A 85 -16.19 -21.04 6.16
CA HIS A 85 -17.23 -21.94 5.70
C HIS A 85 -17.62 -22.95 6.79
N GLY A 86 -18.92 -23.08 7.09
CA GLY A 86 -19.46 -24.02 8.07
C GLY A 86 -19.07 -23.79 9.53
N LYS A 87 -18.36 -22.70 9.88
CA LYS A 87 -17.87 -22.45 11.25
C LYS A 87 -18.76 -21.49 12.05
N ARG A 88 -18.82 -21.65 13.38
CA ARG A 88 -19.50 -20.73 14.29
C ARG A 88 -18.76 -19.37 14.35
N LYS A 89 -19.48 -18.28 14.65
CA LYS A 89 -18.97 -16.89 14.61
C LYS A 89 -17.65 -16.71 15.39
N PHE A 90 -17.57 -17.22 16.59
CA PHE A 90 -16.34 -17.10 17.42
C PHE A 90 -15.15 -17.82 16.77
N ILE A 91 -15.35 -19.06 16.29
CA ILE A 91 -14.29 -19.84 15.61
C ILE A 91 -13.81 -19.12 14.34
N ARG A 92 -14.73 -18.52 13.57
CA ARG A 92 -14.37 -17.73 12.39
C ARG A 92 -13.43 -16.59 12.74
N ILE A 93 -13.73 -15.86 13.81
CA ILE A 93 -12.89 -14.73 14.27
C ILE A 93 -11.49 -15.24 14.58
N VAL A 94 -11.38 -16.27 15.43
CA VAL A 94 -10.07 -16.82 15.83
C VAL A 94 -9.29 -17.32 14.62
N LEU A 95 -9.92 -18.08 13.72
CA LEU A 95 -9.25 -18.64 12.54
C LEU A 95 -8.77 -17.55 11.58
N VAL A 96 -9.58 -16.52 11.31
CA VAL A 96 -9.23 -15.44 10.40
C VAL A 96 -8.08 -14.61 10.97
N TYR A 97 -8.13 -14.24 12.24
CA TYR A 97 -7.09 -13.43 12.86
C TYR A 97 -5.77 -14.19 13.05
N SER A 98 -5.83 -15.46 13.47
CA SER A 98 -4.63 -16.30 13.62
C SER A 98 -3.97 -16.56 12.24
N ASP A 99 -4.75 -16.88 11.22
CA ASP A 99 -4.25 -17.05 9.85
C ASP A 99 -3.66 -15.75 9.29
N PHE A 100 -4.33 -14.61 9.50
CA PHE A 100 -3.82 -13.29 9.10
C PHE A 100 -2.49 -12.97 9.79
N LEU A 101 -2.42 -13.18 11.10
CA LEU A 101 -1.21 -12.95 11.88
C LEU A 101 -0.07 -13.84 11.38
N TRP A 102 -0.31 -15.15 11.25
CA TRP A 102 0.71 -16.11 10.87
C TRP A 102 1.19 -15.97 9.43
N ARG A 103 0.26 -15.80 8.47
CA ARG A 103 0.58 -15.88 7.03
C ARG A 103 0.76 -14.53 6.35
N ARG A 104 0.40 -13.43 7.00
CA ARG A 104 0.55 -12.08 6.45
C ARG A 104 1.45 -11.17 7.28
N VAL A 105 1.35 -11.22 8.62
CA VAL A 105 2.11 -10.32 9.50
C VAL A 105 3.48 -10.92 9.83
N MET A 106 3.54 -12.16 10.28
CA MET A 106 4.76 -12.87 10.67
C MET A 106 5.88 -12.79 9.62
N PRO A 107 5.62 -13.05 8.32
CA PRO A 107 6.66 -13.00 7.29
C PRO A 107 7.21 -11.59 7.03
N LYS A 108 6.60 -10.55 7.61
CA LYS A 108 6.98 -9.14 7.42
C LYS A 108 7.70 -8.54 8.63
N LEU A 109 7.73 -9.25 9.75
CA LEU A 109 8.47 -8.82 10.95
C LEU A 109 9.97 -9.09 10.76
N PRO A 110 10.87 -8.12 11.07
CA PRO A 110 12.28 -8.22 10.72
C PRO A 110 12.97 -9.51 11.18
N ILE A 111 12.81 -9.88 12.46
CA ILE A 111 13.44 -11.07 13.05
C ILE A 111 12.82 -12.35 12.48
N LEU A 112 11.49 -12.42 12.44
CA LEU A 112 10.74 -13.59 11.99
C LEU A 112 10.85 -13.79 10.48
N ARG A 113 11.09 -12.71 9.73
CA ARG A 113 11.37 -12.76 8.31
C ARG A 113 12.63 -13.56 8.00
N SER A 114 13.75 -13.28 8.68
CA SER A 114 15.01 -14.00 8.49
C SER A 114 14.86 -15.49 8.80
N LEU A 115 14.15 -15.82 9.88
CA LEU A 115 13.84 -17.21 10.23
C LEU A 115 12.93 -17.88 9.19
N ASN A 116 11.92 -17.17 8.72
CA ASN A 116 11.02 -17.68 7.68
C ASN A 116 11.75 -17.93 6.34
N GLU A 117 12.63 -17.00 5.94
CA GLU A 117 13.45 -17.15 4.73
C GLU A 117 14.41 -18.37 4.84
N ARG A 118 14.97 -18.62 6.04
CA ARG A 118 15.90 -19.73 6.28
C ARG A 118 15.22 -21.10 6.41
N PHE A 119 14.06 -21.16 7.08
CA PHE A 119 13.40 -22.43 7.45
C PHE A 119 12.09 -22.67 6.71
N ASN A 120 11.69 -21.80 5.78
CA ASN A 120 10.44 -21.92 5.03
C ASN A 120 9.19 -22.15 5.92
N LEU A 121 9.12 -21.45 7.06
CA LEU A 121 8.12 -21.68 8.10
C LEU A 121 6.70 -21.32 7.66
N VAL A 122 6.57 -20.31 6.79
CA VAL A 122 5.25 -19.83 6.35
C VAL A 122 5.02 -20.17 4.90
N ARG A 123 4.29 -21.26 4.68
CA ARG A 123 3.78 -21.66 3.36
C ARG A 123 2.41 -21.05 3.10
N ASN A 124 1.99 -21.01 1.84
CA ASN A 124 0.66 -20.53 1.42
C ASN A 124 0.34 -19.11 1.99
N ARG A 125 1.18 -18.13 1.63
CA ARG A 125 1.11 -16.75 2.11
C ARG A 125 -0.22 -16.09 1.76
N ALA A 126 -0.72 -15.24 2.66
CA ALA A 126 -1.92 -14.47 2.41
C ALA A 126 -1.58 -13.21 1.60
N VAL A 127 -1.95 -13.20 0.32
CA VAL A 127 -1.72 -12.08 -0.62
C VAL A 127 -3.03 -11.45 -1.04
N SER A 128 -2.98 -10.18 -1.47
CA SER A 128 -4.13 -9.47 -2.01
C SER A 128 -3.95 -9.22 -3.51
N ILE A 129 -5.05 -8.94 -4.21
CA ILE A 129 -5.03 -8.51 -5.61
C ILE A 129 -4.09 -7.31 -5.78
N CYS A 130 -4.25 -6.28 -4.96
CA CYS A 130 -3.40 -5.10 -4.96
C CYS A 130 -1.90 -5.45 -4.81
N GLU A 131 -1.56 -6.40 -3.95
CA GLU A 131 -0.16 -6.80 -3.74
C GLU A 131 0.41 -7.50 -4.98
N ILE A 132 -0.32 -8.41 -5.60
CA ILE A 132 0.15 -9.12 -6.81
C ILE A 132 0.24 -8.15 -8.00
N TRP A 133 -0.79 -7.33 -8.24
CA TRP A 133 -0.76 -6.33 -9.31
C TRP A 133 0.41 -5.35 -9.14
N GLY A 134 0.60 -4.83 -7.93
CA GLY A 134 1.71 -3.93 -7.64
C GLY A 134 3.09 -4.60 -7.79
N ARG A 135 3.21 -5.91 -7.52
CA ARG A 135 4.43 -6.68 -7.78
C ARG A 135 4.68 -6.88 -9.28
N LEU A 136 3.63 -7.19 -10.03
CA LEU A 136 3.71 -7.29 -11.49
C LEU A 136 4.18 -5.96 -12.09
N LYS A 137 3.54 -4.83 -11.72
CA LYS A 137 3.93 -3.50 -12.18
C LYS A 137 5.38 -3.17 -11.81
N PHE A 138 5.79 -3.46 -10.57
CA PHE A 138 7.17 -3.32 -10.13
C PHE A 138 8.16 -4.15 -10.97
N CYS A 139 7.75 -5.33 -11.42
CA CYS A 139 8.57 -6.21 -12.25
C CYS A 139 8.42 -5.96 -13.77
N GLY A 140 7.81 -4.85 -14.18
CA GLY A 140 7.71 -4.44 -15.59
C GLY A 140 6.56 -5.07 -16.37
N PHE A 141 5.53 -5.57 -15.65
CA PHE A 141 4.32 -6.14 -16.24
C PHE A 141 3.10 -5.26 -15.94
N GLU A 142 2.12 -5.29 -16.83
CA GLU A 142 0.81 -4.67 -16.68
C GLU A 142 -0.28 -5.74 -16.81
N VAL A 143 -1.21 -5.78 -15.84
CA VAL A 143 -2.34 -6.70 -15.89
C VAL A 143 -3.33 -6.22 -16.94
N ILE A 144 -3.58 -7.04 -17.94
CA ILE A 144 -4.49 -6.74 -19.05
C ILE A 144 -5.83 -7.44 -18.91
N GLU A 145 -5.85 -8.62 -18.29
CA GLU A 145 -7.05 -9.39 -18.04
C GLU A 145 -7.00 -10.05 -16.68
N SER A 146 -8.16 -10.22 -16.06
CA SER A 146 -8.26 -10.98 -14.82
C SER A 146 -9.65 -11.59 -14.66
N MET A 147 -9.70 -12.74 -13.99
CA MET A 147 -10.93 -13.48 -13.71
C MET A 147 -10.87 -14.05 -12.30
N GLU A 148 -12.01 -14.09 -11.63
CA GLU A 148 -12.14 -14.69 -10.32
C GLU A 148 -13.17 -15.82 -10.36
N ASP A 149 -12.81 -16.98 -9.81
CA ASP A 149 -13.73 -18.05 -9.51
C ASP A 149 -13.95 -18.19 -7.98
N SER A 150 -14.64 -19.23 -7.55
CA SER A 150 -14.89 -19.50 -6.14
C SER A 150 -13.60 -19.76 -5.32
N LYS A 151 -12.50 -20.15 -5.97
CA LYS A 151 -11.30 -20.72 -5.35
C LYS A 151 -10.05 -19.88 -5.59
N TYR A 152 -9.90 -19.32 -6.80
CA TYR A 152 -8.71 -18.62 -7.24
C TYR A 152 -9.04 -17.34 -8.00
N TYR A 153 -8.05 -16.45 -8.02
CA TYR A 153 -7.99 -15.27 -8.86
C TYR A 153 -6.90 -15.49 -9.90
N TYR A 154 -7.27 -15.38 -11.17
CA TYR A 154 -6.42 -15.56 -12.34
C TYR A 154 -6.08 -14.21 -12.94
N PHE A 155 -4.90 -14.11 -13.53
CA PHE A 155 -4.48 -12.90 -14.21
C PHE A 155 -3.67 -13.23 -15.47
N LYS A 156 -3.79 -12.36 -16.46
CA LYS A 156 -2.91 -12.28 -17.62
C LYS A 156 -2.23 -10.92 -17.60
N ALA A 157 -0.90 -10.90 -17.59
CA ALA A 157 -0.12 -9.68 -17.52
C ALA A 157 0.85 -9.59 -18.70
N LYS A 158 0.94 -8.43 -19.33
CA LYS A 158 1.78 -8.12 -20.48
C LYS A 158 3.08 -7.49 -20.02
N LYS A 159 4.22 -7.91 -20.57
CA LYS A 159 5.50 -7.23 -20.37
C LYS A 159 5.49 -5.90 -21.10
N VAL A 160 5.58 -4.80 -20.33
CA VAL A 160 5.57 -3.42 -20.86
C VAL A 160 6.92 -2.72 -20.75
N GLY A 161 7.81 -3.22 -19.89
CA GLY A 161 9.12 -2.62 -19.67
C GLY A 161 10.04 -3.47 -18.80
N LEU A 162 11.15 -2.88 -18.39
CA LEU A 162 12.08 -3.48 -17.44
C LEU A 162 11.55 -3.36 -15.99
N PRO A 163 11.98 -4.25 -15.09
CA PRO A 163 11.67 -4.12 -13.68
C PRO A 163 12.18 -2.78 -13.11
N HIS A 164 11.41 -2.20 -12.20
CA HIS A 164 11.88 -1.04 -11.43
C HIS A 164 13.11 -1.39 -10.60
N GLU A 165 14.04 -0.46 -10.50
CA GLU A 165 15.23 -0.62 -9.68
C GLU A 165 14.93 -0.60 -8.17
N GLY A 166 15.83 -1.21 -7.39
CA GLY A 166 15.80 -1.22 -5.94
C GLY A 166 14.97 -2.35 -5.33
N ASN A 167 14.95 -2.35 -4.00
CA ASN A 167 14.17 -3.29 -3.19
C ASN A 167 13.03 -2.57 -2.48
N PRO A 168 11.79 -2.73 -2.91
CA PRO A 168 10.65 -2.08 -2.29
C PRO A 168 10.47 -2.58 -0.85
N LYS A 169 10.43 -1.63 0.08
CA LYS A 169 10.19 -1.92 1.50
C LYS A 169 8.71 -2.20 1.70
N TYR A 170 8.37 -3.40 2.12
CA TYR A 170 6.98 -3.84 2.37
C TYR A 170 6.69 -4.17 3.84
N GLY A 171 7.58 -3.75 4.76
CA GLY A 171 7.41 -3.90 6.20
C GLY A 171 6.19 -3.16 6.77
N ILE A 172 5.86 -3.46 8.01
CA ILE A 172 4.72 -2.85 8.74
C ILE A 172 5.00 -1.38 9.03
N LEU A 173 6.24 -1.04 9.39
CA LEU A 173 6.67 0.33 9.65
C LEU A 173 7.17 0.97 8.35
N ILE A 174 6.63 2.13 8.03
CA ILE A 174 7.06 2.95 6.89
C ILE A 174 7.71 4.24 7.36
N ARG A 175 8.64 4.73 6.54
CA ARG A 175 9.29 6.03 6.70
C ARG A 175 8.92 6.89 5.50
N LEU A 176 8.35 8.05 5.75
CA LEU A 176 7.90 8.96 4.71
C LEU A 176 8.67 10.28 4.80
N PRO A 177 9.35 10.72 3.72
CA PRO A 177 10.08 11.98 3.71
C PRO A 177 9.11 13.16 3.84
N ARG A 178 9.47 14.14 4.65
CA ARG A 178 8.69 15.34 4.94
C ARG A 178 9.58 16.57 5.03
N VAL A 179 8.99 17.73 4.78
CA VAL A 179 9.65 19.03 4.98
C VAL A 179 9.56 19.40 6.45
N GLY A 180 10.70 19.60 7.07
CA GLY A 180 10.85 19.99 8.48
C GLY A 180 11.27 21.44 8.67
N LYS A 181 11.81 21.75 9.87
CA LYS A 181 12.35 23.04 10.19
C LYS A 181 13.52 23.40 9.25
N ASP A 182 13.63 24.67 8.90
CA ASP A 182 14.63 25.22 7.97
C ASP A 182 14.61 24.56 6.58
N GLY A 183 13.46 23.97 6.17
CA GLY A 183 13.33 23.25 4.90
C GLY A 183 14.04 21.89 4.87
N LYS A 184 14.64 21.44 5.96
CA LYS A 184 15.38 20.18 6.02
C LYS A 184 14.44 18.98 5.91
N THR A 185 14.87 18.00 5.13
CA THR A 185 14.14 16.73 5.02
C THR A 185 14.32 15.89 6.27
N PHE A 186 13.20 15.40 6.81
CA PHE A 186 13.18 14.38 7.83
C PHE A 186 12.18 13.28 7.48
N HIS A 187 12.15 12.19 8.24
CA HIS A 187 11.26 11.06 7.97
C HIS A 187 10.29 10.86 9.11
N ILE A 188 8.98 10.92 8.82
CA ILE A 188 7.96 10.49 9.78
C ILE A 188 7.79 8.98 9.74
N TYR A 189 7.56 8.39 10.92
CA TYR A 189 7.26 6.97 11.07
C TYR A 189 5.75 6.75 11.14
N LYS A 190 5.24 5.79 10.36
CA LYS A 190 3.84 5.38 10.40
C LYS A 190 3.71 3.87 10.25
N LEU A 191 2.58 3.30 10.71
CA LEU A 191 2.22 1.96 10.32
C LEU A 191 1.70 1.96 8.88
N ARG A 192 2.02 0.91 8.14
CA ARG A 192 1.51 0.73 6.79
C ARG A 192 0.04 0.33 6.84
N THR A 193 -0.83 1.15 6.32
CA THR A 193 -2.28 0.93 6.24
C THR A 193 -2.76 0.65 4.82
N MET A 194 -1.87 0.61 3.85
CA MET A 194 -2.14 0.17 2.48
C MET A 194 -1.54 -1.20 2.23
N HIS A 195 -2.04 -1.91 1.23
CA HIS A 195 -1.41 -3.14 0.79
C HIS A 195 0.05 -2.90 0.38
N SER A 196 0.88 -3.94 0.50
CA SER A 196 2.25 -3.88 -0.01
C SER A 196 2.22 -3.64 -1.52
N TYR A 197 3.18 -2.89 -2.05
CA TYR A 197 3.29 -2.51 -3.47
C TYR A 197 2.17 -1.59 -4.01
N ALA A 198 1.24 -1.12 -3.18
CA ALA A 198 0.17 -0.21 -3.54
C ALA A 198 0.64 1.10 -4.22
N GLN A 199 1.86 1.54 -3.93
CA GLN A 199 2.45 2.74 -4.53
C GLN A 199 2.64 2.64 -6.05
N TYR A 200 2.87 1.44 -6.58
CA TYR A 200 3.05 1.22 -8.03
C TYR A 200 1.74 1.25 -8.82
N LEU A 201 0.60 1.23 -8.14
CA LEU A 201 -0.73 1.32 -8.73
C LEU A 201 -1.37 2.70 -8.57
N HIS A 202 -0.59 3.71 -8.16
CA HIS A 202 -1.15 5.03 -7.86
C HIS A 202 -1.70 5.72 -9.12
N ASP A 203 -0.92 5.73 -10.19
CA ASP A 203 -1.28 6.39 -11.43
C ASP A 203 -2.43 5.66 -12.14
N ASP A 204 -2.42 4.33 -12.13
CA ASP A 204 -3.51 3.52 -12.68
C ASP A 204 -4.84 3.81 -11.94
N MET A 205 -4.78 3.99 -10.61
CA MET A 205 -5.95 4.34 -9.82
C MET A 205 -6.45 5.76 -10.05
N LEU A 206 -5.56 6.72 -10.25
CA LEU A 206 -5.93 8.10 -10.60
C LEU A 206 -6.63 8.16 -11.95
N ASN A 207 -6.12 7.42 -12.92
CA ASN A 207 -6.66 7.41 -14.27
C ASN A 207 -8.04 6.72 -14.35
N ASN A 208 -8.25 5.67 -13.55
CA ASN A 208 -9.48 4.86 -13.61
C ASN A 208 -10.60 5.38 -12.70
N ASN A 209 -10.28 5.86 -11.50
CA ASN A 209 -11.28 6.19 -10.48
C ASN A 209 -11.46 7.69 -10.23
N GLY A 210 -10.52 8.52 -10.70
CA GLY A 210 -10.53 9.98 -10.45
C GLY A 210 -10.35 10.33 -8.96
N LEU A 211 -10.51 11.60 -8.66
CA LEU A 211 -10.46 12.15 -7.31
C LEU A 211 -11.85 12.61 -6.87
N ASN A 212 -12.24 12.30 -5.63
CA ASN A 212 -13.43 12.87 -5.03
C ASN A 212 -13.22 14.35 -4.66
N LYS A 213 -14.30 15.04 -4.21
CA LYS A 213 -14.28 16.46 -3.80
C LYS A 213 -13.22 16.83 -2.73
N LYS A 214 -12.65 15.83 -2.05
CA LYS A 214 -11.61 16.02 -1.03
C LYS A 214 -10.21 15.66 -1.55
N GLY A 215 -10.03 15.47 -2.87
CA GLY A 215 -8.76 15.10 -3.48
C GLY A 215 -8.26 13.68 -3.14
N LYS A 216 -9.18 12.76 -2.79
CA LYS A 216 -8.86 11.35 -2.53
C LYS A 216 -9.41 10.46 -3.64
N ILE A 217 -8.70 9.38 -3.94
CA ILE A 217 -9.17 8.36 -4.88
C ILE A 217 -10.41 7.70 -4.30
N GLU A 218 -11.47 7.67 -5.09
CA GLU A 218 -12.73 7.05 -4.70
C GLU A 218 -12.58 5.52 -4.73
N GLN A 219 -13.19 4.84 -3.73
CA GLN A 219 -13.13 3.38 -3.59
C GLN A 219 -11.72 2.76 -3.71
N ASP A 220 -10.73 3.39 -3.07
CA ASP A 220 -9.33 2.96 -3.15
C ASP A 220 -9.15 1.54 -2.57
N PHE A 221 -9.12 0.51 -3.45
CA PHE A 221 -8.92 -0.90 -3.10
C PHE A 221 -7.52 -1.19 -2.53
N ARG A 222 -6.60 -0.24 -2.61
CA ARG A 222 -5.27 -0.34 -2.00
C ARG A 222 -5.32 -0.26 -0.49
N ILE A 223 -6.43 0.23 0.08
CA ILE A 223 -6.64 0.36 1.53
C ILE A 223 -7.56 -0.77 2.01
N PRO A 224 -7.02 -1.79 2.69
CA PRO A 224 -7.82 -2.86 3.27
C PRO A 224 -8.66 -2.38 4.46
N ASP A 225 -9.69 -3.16 4.84
CA ASP A 225 -10.59 -2.82 5.95
C ASP A 225 -9.85 -2.56 7.27
N TRP A 226 -8.86 -3.42 7.60
CA TRP A 226 -8.03 -3.21 8.79
C TRP A 226 -7.22 -1.91 8.71
N GLY A 227 -6.78 -1.49 7.52
CA GLY A 227 -6.10 -0.22 7.31
C GLY A 227 -7.02 0.97 7.54
N ARG A 228 -8.29 0.87 7.13
CA ARG A 228 -9.32 1.89 7.43
C ARG A 228 -9.57 1.99 8.93
N VAL A 229 -9.64 0.86 9.63
CA VAL A 229 -9.78 0.83 11.11
C VAL A 229 -8.60 1.50 11.79
N LEU A 230 -7.35 1.14 11.42
CA LEU A 230 -6.16 1.78 12.01
C LEU A 230 -6.14 3.30 11.80
N ARG A 231 -6.48 3.78 10.59
CA ARG A 231 -6.60 5.21 10.30
C ARG A 231 -7.71 5.87 11.10
N ARG A 232 -8.84 5.18 11.25
CA ARG A 232 -9.98 5.70 12.03
C ARG A 232 -9.62 5.96 13.49
N TRP A 233 -8.76 5.13 14.08
CA TRP A 233 -8.35 5.22 15.48
C TRP A 233 -6.95 5.84 15.65
N TRP A 234 -6.35 6.38 14.58
CA TRP A 234 -5.01 6.99 14.58
C TRP A 234 -3.87 6.05 15.00
N VAL A 235 -4.11 4.77 15.08
CA VAL A 235 -3.12 3.77 15.44
C VAL A 235 -1.95 3.77 14.45
N ASP A 236 -2.21 4.11 13.19
CA ASP A 236 -1.18 4.22 12.16
C ASP A 236 -0.18 5.36 12.40
N GLU A 237 -0.54 6.36 13.19
CA GLU A 237 0.32 7.50 13.53
C GLU A 237 1.11 7.31 14.84
N LEU A 238 0.80 6.29 15.65
CA LEU A 238 1.53 6.03 16.89
C LEU A 238 3.06 5.98 16.75
N PRO A 239 3.64 5.42 15.66
CA PRO A 239 5.09 5.46 15.50
C PRO A 239 5.69 6.87 15.39
N GLN A 240 4.89 7.92 15.18
CA GLN A 240 5.39 9.30 15.20
C GLN A 240 5.87 9.74 16.61
N PHE A 241 5.51 9.01 17.67
CA PHE A 241 6.14 9.21 18.99
C PHE A 241 7.67 9.02 18.94
N ILE A 242 8.18 8.18 18.03
CA ILE A 242 9.63 8.07 17.78
C ILE A 242 10.19 9.42 17.29
N ASN A 243 9.45 10.11 16.41
CA ASN A 243 9.87 11.43 15.92
C ASN A 243 9.79 12.49 17.03
N LEU A 244 8.81 12.40 17.91
CA LEU A 244 8.69 13.28 19.06
C LEU A 244 9.87 13.13 20.02
N ILE A 245 10.23 11.89 20.37
CA ILE A 245 11.38 11.57 21.25
C ILE A 245 12.71 12.02 20.61
N LYS A 246 12.85 11.83 19.28
CA LYS A 246 14.03 12.32 18.52
C LYS A 246 14.08 13.85 18.40
N GLY A 247 12.99 14.54 18.74
CA GLY A 247 12.89 15.98 18.55
C GLY A 247 12.76 16.42 17.09
N ASP A 248 12.38 15.52 16.17
CA ASP A 248 12.11 15.87 14.77
C ASP A 248 10.82 16.70 14.65
N ILE A 249 9.83 16.41 15.49
CA ILE A 249 8.54 17.08 15.58
C ILE A 249 8.26 17.56 17.01
N ARG A 250 7.25 18.40 17.15
CA ARG A 250 6.71 18.87 18.44
C ARG A 250 5.29 18.31 18.63
N VAL A 251 4.72 18.51 19.82
CA VAL A 251 3.35 18.02 20.13
C VAL A 251 2.33 18.77 19.27
N VAL A 252 2.31 20.09 19.34
CA VAL A 252 1.41 20.94 18.55
C VAL A 252 2.23 21.73 17.54
N GLY A 253 1.78 21.82 16.29
CA GLY A 253 2.48 22.55 15.24
C GLY A 253 1.92 22.28 13.85
N VAL A 254 2.39 22.98 12.85
CA VAL A 254 1.97 22.78 11.45
C VAL A 254 2.20 21.35 10.99
N ARG A 255 1.34 20.85 10.11
CA ARG A 255 1.45 19.46 9.60
C ARG A 255 2.77 19.21 8.88
N ALA A 256 3.41 18.06 9.11
CA ALA A 256 4.55 17.59 8.32
C ALA A 256 4.11 17.24 6.89
N LEU A 257 4.37 18.11 5.91
CA LEU A 257 3.95 17.96 4.52
C LEU A 257 4.93 17.12 3.70
N SER A 258 4.40 16.40 2.71
CA SER A 258 5.22 15.86 1.61
C SER A 258 5.72 17.00 0.72
N PHE A 259 6.79 16.77 -0.04
CA PHE A 259 7.31 17.77 -0.97
C PHE A 259 6.27 18.21 -2.00
N ALA A 260 5.51 17.26 -2.56
CA ALA A 260 4.44 17.56 -3.50
C ALA A 260 3.41 18.51 -2.88
N MET A 261 2.92 18.20 -1.68
CA MET A 261 1.95 19.04 -0.99
C MET A 261 2.55 20.38 -0.53
N TYR A 262 3.80 20.40 -0.08
CA TYR A 262 4.49 21.64 0.28
C TYR A 262 4.59 22.59 -0.91
N ASN A 263 4.83 22.09 -2.11
CA ASN A 263 4.94 22.91 -3.33
C ASN A 263 3.61 23.58 -3.74
N THR A 264 2.47 23.05 -3.32
CA THR A 264 1.15 23.68 -3.58
C THR A 264 0.80 24.82 -2.63
N TYR A 265 1.58 25.00 -1.54
CA TYR A 265 1.31 26.06 -0.55
C TYR A 265 1.78 27.43 -1.02
N PRO A 266 1.09 28.53 -0.58
CA PRO A 266 1.54 29.91 -0.85
C PRO A 266 2.94 30.19 -0.33
N GLU A 267 3.75 30.91 -1.06
CA GLU A 267 5.16 31.17 -0.76
C GLU A 267 5.40 31.83 0.61
N ASN A 268 4.54 32.78 0.97
CA ASN A 268 4.58 33.43 2.29
C ASN A 268 4.36 32.43 3.43
N LEU A 269 3.41 31.51 3.27
CA LEU A 269 3.11 30.48 4.26
C LEU A 269 4.24 29.43 4.33
N LYS A 270 4.83 29.05 3.19
CA LYS A 270 6.00 28.17 3.13
C LYS A 270 7.16 28.71 3.97
N LYS A 271 7.49 29.99 3.81
CA LYS A 271 8.56 30.66 4.55
C LYS A 271 8.33 30.66 6.06
N GLU A 272 7.09 30.90 6.49
CA GLU A 272 6.76 30.91 7.92
C GLU A 272 6.74 29.49 8.52
N ARG A 273 6.20 28.53 7.82
CA ARG A 273 6.10 27.14 8.29
C ARG A 273 7.45 26.51 8.64
N ILE A 274 8.47 26.75 7.81
CA ILE A 274 9.80 26.18 8.02
C ILE A 274 10.58 26.79 9.18
N ARG A 275 10.12 27.91 9.77
CA ARG A 275 10.77 28.51 10.95
C ARG A 275 10.60 27.68 12.22
N MET A 276 9.63 26.74 12.21
CA MET A 276 9.38 25.88 13.35
C MET A 276 9.36 24.39 12.97
N LYS A 277 9.53 23.51 13.97
CA LYS A 277 9.35 22.07 13.77
C LYS A 277 7.87 21.76 13.53
N PRO A 278 7.53 20.83 12.63
CA PRO A 278 6.16 20.35 12.47
C PRO A 278 5.62 19.74 13.76
N GLY A 279 4.29 19.68 13.88
CA GLY A 279 3.60 19.08 15.02
C GLY A 279 2.96 17.74 14.72
N LEU A 280 2.80 16.93 15.79
CA LEU A 280 1.99 15.72 15.78
C LEU A 280 0.50 16.08 15.64
N ILE A 281 0.07 17.15 16.31
CA ILE A 281 -1.30 17.67 16.31
C ILE A 281 -1.32 18.99 15.52
N PRO A 282 -1.75 18.96 14.25
CA PRO A 282 -1.85 20.15 13.43
C PRO A 282 -3.02 21.07 13.81
N PRO A 283 -2.91 22.39 13.51
CA PRO A 283 -3.92 23.40 13.83
C PRO A 283 -5.32 23.11 13.29
N TYR A 284 -5.42 22.50 12.13
CA TYR A 284 -6.71 22.20 11.49
C TYR A 284 -7.61 21.27 12.33
N TYR A 285 -7.09 20.52 13.29
CA TYR A 285 -7.92 19.74 14.21
C TYR A 285 -8.70 20.62 15.20
N LYS A 286 -8.18 21.80 15.51
CA LYS A 286 -8.92 22.80 16.28
C LYS A 286 -9.96 23.47 15.42
N ASP A 287 -9.58 23.92 14.22
CA ASP A 287 -10.36 24.84 13.41
C ASP A 287 -11.35 24.13 12.47
N LEU A 288 -11.15 22.83 12.18
CA LEU A 288 -12.00 21.98 11.35
C LEU A 288 -12.30 22.55 9.96
N PRO A 289 -11.28 22.93 9.17
CA PRO A 289 -11.43 23.55 7.87
C PRO A 289 -12.15 22.63 6.88
N LYS A 290 -12.91 23.25 5.96
CA LYS A 290 -13.69 22.54 4.92
C LYS A 290 -13.04 22.62 3.52
N SER A 291 -12.16 23.59 3.31
CA SER A 291 -11.42 23.79 2.06
C SER A 291 -9.91 23.84 2.30
N ILE A 292 -9.12 23.80 1.23
CA ILE A 292 -7.67 23.92 1.33
C ILE A 292 -7.24 25.33 1.74
N GLU A 293 -7.98 26.34 1.32
CA GLU A 293 -7.76 27.74 1.68
C GLU A 293 -7.97 27.93 3.19
N GLU A 294 -9.04 27.36 3.74
CA GLU A 294 -9.28 27.38 5.18
C GLU A 294 -8.19 26.63 5.98
N VAL A 295 -7.54 25.60 5.39
CA VAL A 295 -6.37 24.95 5.99
C VAL A 295 -5.20 25.93 6.06
N TYR A 296 -4.95 26.68 4.98
CA TYR A 296 -3.89 27.69 4.96
C TYR A 296 -4.14 28.80 6.00
N ASP A 297 -5.37 29.26 6.11
CA ASP A 297 -5.78 30.27 7.10
C ASP A 297 -5.65 29.75 8.54
N SER A 298 -6.01 28.51 8.78
CA SER A 298 -5.84 27.86 10.09
C SER A 298 -4.36 27.80 10.51
N GLU A 299 -3.49 27.38 9.57
CA GLU A 299 -2.05 27.34 9.85
C GLU A 299 -1.48 28.75 10.04
N TRP A 300 -1.91 29.71 9.23
CA TRP A 300 -1.48 31.10 9.34
C TRP A 300 -1.86 31.73 10.68
N ARG A 301 -3.11 31.55 11.13
CA ARG A 301 -3.58 31.99 12.46
C ARG A 301 -2.76 31.37 13.59
N TYR A 302 -2.49 30.08 13.51
CA TYR A 302 -1.67 29.38 14.49
C TYR A 302 -0.25 29.96 14.55
N LEU A 303 0.41 30.10 13.39
CA LEU A 303 1.79 30.60 13.30
C LEU A 303 1.93 32.00 13.88
N ASN A 304 0.98 32.91 13.55
CA ASN A 304 1.00 34.28 14.07
C ASN A 304 0.78 34.33 15.59
N ARG A 305 -0.23 33.63 16.10
CA ARG A 305 -0.49 33.56 17.54
C ARG A 305 0.64 32.90 18.31
N HIS A 306 1.27 31.88 17.72
CA HIS A 306 2.41 31.19 18.34
C HIS A 306 3.65 32.09 18.42
N LYS A 307 3.86 33.03 17.50
CA LYS A 307 4.94 34.01 17.59
C LYS A 307 4.80 34.94 18.84
N GLU A 308 3.58 35.34 19.11
CA GLU A 308 3.28 36.25 20.22
C GLU A 308 3.23 35.51 21.57
N HIS A 309 2.52 34.39 21.62
CA HIS A 309 2.23 33.63 22.83
C HIS A 309 2.44 32.12 22.62
N PRO A 310 3.68 31.62 22.54
CA PRO A 310 3.96 30.22 22.17
C PRO A 310 3.24 29.19 23.05
N TRP A 311 3.46 29.23 24.35
CA TRP A 311 2.91 28.29 25.31
C TRP A 311 1.38 28.31 25.37
N ARG A 312 0.81 29.50 25.45
CA ARG A 312 -0.64 29.66 25.50
C ARG A 312 -1.32 29.14 24.26
N THR A 313 -0.75 29.40 23.10
CA THR A 313 -1.25 28.92 21.82
C THR A 313 -1.19 27.39 21.73
N ASP A 314 -0.07 26.77 22.09
CA ASP A 314 0.07 25.33 22.06
C ASP A 314 -0.93 24.64 22.99
N VAL A 315 -1.07 25.11 24.22
CA VAL A 315 -2.01 24.56 25.20
C VAL A 315 -3.45 24.67 24.69
N GLU A 316 -3.84 25.85 24.20
CA GLU A 316 -5.19 26.06 23.66
C GLU A 316 -5.48 25.13 22.46
N TYR A 317 -4.52 25.03 21.51
CA TYR A 317 -4.69 24.21 20.33
C TYR A 317 -4.70 22.72 20.68
N PHE A 318 -3.89 22.29 21.64
CA PHE A 318 -3.88 20.92 22.13
C PHE A 318 -5.25 20.50 22.67
N PHE A 319 -5.78 21.23 23.66
CA PHE A 319 -7.05 20.86 24.28
C PHE A 319 -8.24 20.93 23.32
N LYS A 320 -8.31 21.96 22.47
CA LYS A 320 -9.39 22.08 21.48
C LYS A 320 -9.30 21.01 20.40
N ALA A 321 -8.09 20.71 19.91
CA ALA A 321 -7.88 19.63 18.96
C ALA A 321 -8.24 18.27 19.58
N PHE A 322 -7.79 18.01 20.82
CA PHE A 322 -8.13 16.79 21.55
C PHE A 322 -9.65 16.63 21.72
N TYR A 323 -10.34 17.68 22.14
CA TYR A 323 -11.80 17.69 22.23
C TYR A 323 -12.46 17.35 20.88
N ASN A 324 -12.06 18.00 19.79
CA ASN A 324 -12.64 17.77 18.47
C ASN A 324 -12.34 16.36 17.95
N ILE A 325 -11.15 15.81 18.23
CA ILE A 325 -10.78 14.45 17.87
C ILE A 325 -11.64 13.43 18.60
N VAL A 326 -11.78 13.57 19.92
CA VAL A 326 -12.46 12.58 20.77
C VAL A 326 -13.98 12.68 20.62
N PHE A 327 -14.54 13.89 20.73
CA PHE A 327 -15.98 14.08 20.80
C PHE A 327 -16.65 14.42 19.47
N LYS A 328 -15.97 15.10 18.55
CA LYS A 328 -16.51 15.41 17.22
C LYS A 328 -16.03 14.47 16.13
N GLY A 329 -15.17 13.52 16.47
CA GLY A 329 -14.64 12.56 15.50
C GLY A 329 -13.77 13.18 14.40
N ALA A 330 -13.11 14.33 14.69
CA ALA A 330 -12.22 14.96 13.73
C ALA A 330 -11.13 13.97 13.27
N ARG A 331 -10.92 13.87 11.96
CA ARG A 331 -9.95 12.94 11.35
C ARG A 331 -9.08 13.69 10.35
N SER A 332 -7.87 13.21 10.19
CA SER A 332 -6.98 13.60 9.09
C SER A 332 -7.68 13.26 7.76
N SER A 333 -8.16 14.26 7.09
CA SER A 333 -8.75 14.13 5.75
C SER A 333 -7.68 13.81 4.72
#